data_b78da5f6fb0da8867ca0fff44eb130a1
#
_entry.id   b78da5f6fb0da8867ca0fff44eb130a1
#
_cell.length_a   1.000
_cell.length_b   1.000
_cell.length_c   1.000
_cell.angle_alpha   90.00
_cell.angle_beta   90.00
_cell.angle_gamma   90.00
#
_symmetry.space_group_name_H-M   'P 1'
#
loop_
_entity.id
_entity.type
_entity.pdbx_description
1 polymer ?
#
loop_
_entity_poly.entity_id
_entity_poly.type
_entity_poly.pdbx_seq_one_letter_code
_entity_poly.pdbx_strand_id
1 'polypeptide(L)'
;IGTMSPLIPAIIGGSMVKLLAMILEMSGVLTKGSPTLTILNVIGDGAFFFLPLMVAASAAIKFKTNMSLAIAIAGVLVHPSFIELMAKAAQGEHVEFALIPVTAVKYTYTVIPALVMTWCLSYIERWVDSITPAVTKNFLKPMLIVLIAAPLAILLIGPIGIWIGSAISALVYTIHGYLGWLSVAIMGALWPLLVMTGMHRVFTPTIIQTIAETGKEGMVMPSEIGANLSLGGSSLAVAWKTKNPELRQTALAAAASAIMAGISEPALYGVAIRLKRPLIASLISGFICGAVAGMAGLASHSMAAPGLFTSVQFFDPANPMSIVWVFAVMALAVVLSFILTLLLGFEDIPVEEATAEARKHQSAQPTVAKEVSLN
;
A
#
# COMPACT_ATOMS: atom_id res chain seq x y z
N ILE A 1 0.43 11.41 6.72
CA ILE A 1 -1.02 11.19 6.89
C ILE A 1 -1.79 12.10 5.94
N GLY A 2 -1.60 13.44 5.96
CA GLY A 2 -2.39 14.38 5.15
C GLY A 2 -2.33 14.21 3.63
N THR A 3 -1.32 13.54 3.08
CA THR A 3 -1.22 13.22 1.65
C THR A 3 -1.90 11.91 1.29
N MET A 4 -2.13 11.02 2.25
CA MET A 4 -2.77 9.72 2.00
C MET A 4 -4.29 9.76 2.21
N SER A 5 -4.78 10.63 3.10
CA SER A 5 -6.22 10.72 3.40
C SER A 5 -7.13 10.91 2.18
N PRO A 6 -6.80 11.76 1.18
CA PRO A 6 -7.64 11.92 0.01
C PRO A 6 -7.70 10.66 -0.89
N LEU A 7 -6.74 9.73 -0.74
CA LEU A 7 -6.62 8.53 -1.56
C LEU A 7 -7.43 7.36 -1.01
N ILE A 8 -7.85 7.44 0.25
CA ILE A 8 -8.56 6.37 0.97
C ILE A 8 -9.77 5.83 0.18
N PRO A 9 -10.68 6.65 -0.37
CA PRO A 9 -11.84 6.12 -1.09
C PRO A 9 -11.46 5.27 -2.30
N ALA A 10 -10.44 5.69 -3.06
CA ALA A 10 -9.97 4.96 -4.23
C ALA A 10 -9.31 3.62 -3.83
N ILE A 11 -8.53 3.61 -2.75
CA ILE A 11 -7.89 2.41 -2.20
C ILE A 11 -8.94 1.43 -1.70
N ILE A 12 -9.95 1.89 -0.94
CA ILE A 12 -11.04 1.05 -0.45
C ILE A 12 -11.83 0.48 -1.63
N GLY A 13 -12.23 1.31 -2.60
CA GLY A 13 -12.96 0.87 -3.77
C GLY A 13 -12.22 -0.19 -4.58
N GLY A 14 -10.95 0.04 -4.87
CA GLY A 14 -10.09 -0.94 -5.56
C GLY A 14 -9.95 -2.26 -4.80
N SER A 15 -9.75 -2.20 -3.48
CA SER A 15 -9.66 -3.38 -2.62
C SER A 15 -10.94 -4.20 -2.64
N MET A 16 -12.10 -3.55 -2.57
CA MET A 16 -13.39 -4.23 -2.60
C MET A 16 -13.66 -4.92 -3.95
N VAL A 17 -13.23 -4.31 -5.06
CA VAL A 17 -13.31 -4.95 -6.39
C VAL A 17 -12.38 -6.15 -6.49
N LYS A 18 -11.16 -6.08 -5.94
CA LYS A 18 -10.25 -7.23 -5.85
C LYS A 18 -10.84 -8.37 -5.02
N LEU A 19 -11.47 -8.05 -3.88
CA LEU A 19 -12.17 -9.03 -3.06
C LEU A 19 -13.31 -9.71 -3.84
N LEU A 20 -14.12 -8.93 -4.56
CA LEU A 20 -15.19 -9.46 -5.41
C LEU A 20 -14.64 -10.40 -6.51
N ALA A 21 -13.57 -9.98 -7.19
CA ALA A 21 -12.92 -10.80 -8.21
C ALA A 21 -12.44 -12.13 -7.64
N MET A 22 -11.82 -12.12 -6.46
CA MET A 22 -11.36 -13.31 -5.75
C MET A 22 -12.53 -14.24 -5.36
N ILE A 23 -13.63 -13.70 -4.86
CA ILE A 23 -14.83 -14.48 -4.51
C ILE A 23 -15.43 -15.15 -5.75
N LEU A 24 -15.53 -14.42 -6.88
CA LEU A 24 -16.06 -14.95 -8.14
C LEU A 24 -15.16 -16.05 -8.74
N GLU A 25 -13.85 -15.92 -8.60
CA GLU A 25 -12.90 -16.97 -9.01
C GLU A 25 -13.04 -18.21 -8.10
N MET A 26 -13.05 -18.05 -6.79
CA MET A 26 -13.14 -19.17 -5.84
C MET A 26 -14.48 -19.89 -5.89
N SER A 27 -15.57 -19.18 -6.14
CA SER A 27 -16.91 -19.79 -6.31
C SER A 27 -17.08 -20.55 -7.62
N GLY A 28 -16.10 -20.47 -8.54
CA GLY A 28 -16.16 -21.10 -9.85
C GLY A 28 -17.05 -20.38 -10.86
N VAL A 29 -17.60 -19.20 -10.51
CA VAL A 29 -18.40 -18.38 -11.44
C VAL A 29 -17.54 -17.83 -12.56
N LEU A 30 -16.30 -17.43 -12.24
CA LEU A 30 -15.31 -17.01 -13.23
C LEU A 30 -14.11 -17.97 -13.22
N THR A 31 -13.72 -18.41 -14.40
CA THR A 31 -12.55 -19.27 -14.56
C THR A 31 -11.25 -18.46 -14.50
N LYS A 32 -10.21 -19.05 -13.91
CA LYS A 32 -8.87 -18.47 -13.88
C LYS A 32 -8.39 -18.15 -15.30
N GLY A 33 -7.93 -16.93 -15.51
CA GLY A 33 -7.45 -16.45 -16.82
C GLY A 33 -8.57 -15.99 -17.77
N SER A 34 -9.84 -15.96 -17.34
CA SER A 34 -10.91 -15.39 -18.17
C SER A 34 -10.71 -13.87 -18.37
N PRO A 35 -11.05 -13.32 -19.55
CA PRO A 35 -10.96 -11.88 -19.79
C PRO A 35 -11.72 -11.04 -18.76
N THR A 36 -12.89 -11.49 -18.33
CA THR A 36 -13.71 -10.82 -17.32
C THR A 36 -12.99 -10.74 -15.98
N LEU A 37 -12.39 -11.84 -15.51
CA LEU A 37 -11.61 -11.85 -14.26
C LEU A 37 -10.38 -10.95 -14.38
N THR A 38 -9.70 -10.96 -15.52
CA THR A 38 -8.56 -10.09 -15.80
C THR A 38 -8.96 -8.61 -15.74
N ILE A 39 -10.10 -8.25 -16.36
CA ILE A 39 -10.61 -6.86 -16.34
C ILE A 39 -11.00 -6.46 -14.91
N LEU A 40 -11.69 -7.31 -14.15
CA LEU A 40 -12.02 -7.04 -12.75
C LEU A 40 -10.77 -6.82 -11.89
N ASN A 41 -9.73 -7.63 -12.10
CA ASN A 41 -8.45 -7.45 -11.42
C ASN A 41 -7.79 -6.12 -11.79
N VAL A 42 -7.81 -5.72 -13.06
CA VAL A 42 -7.29 -4.41 -13.50
C VAL A 42 -8.08 -3.26 -12.88
N ILE A 43 -9.42 -3.35 -12.85
CA ILE A 43 -10.27 -2.34 -12.20
C ILE A 43 -9.91 -2.22 -10.70
N GLY A 44 -9.79 -3.34 -10.00
CA GLY A 44 -9.42 -3.35 -8.59
C GLY A 44 -7.97 -2.91 -8.33
N ASP A 45 -7.07 -3.13 -9.29
CA ASP A 45 -5.65 -2.79 -9.16
C ASP A 45 -5.33 -1.35 -9.54
N GLY A 46 -6.20 -0.66 -10.26
CA GLY A 46 -5.93 0.66 -10.82
C GLY A 46 -5.44 1.68 -9.80
N ALA A 47 -6.10 1.76 -8.64
CA ALA A 47 -5.70 2.68 -7.57
C ALA A 47 -4.32 2.31 -6.97
N PHE A 48 -3.98 1.03 -6.92
CA PHE A 48 -2.71 0.55 -6.38
C PHE A 48 -1.57 0.71 -7.38
N PHE A 49 -1.81 0.32 -8.62
CA PHE A 49 -0.80 0.43 -9.69
C PHE A 49 -0.39 1.89 -9.91
N PHE A 50 -1.37 2.80 -10.00
CA PHE A 50 -1.16 4.23 -10.20
C PHE A 50 -1.02 5.02 -8.88
N LEU A 51 -0.73 4.35 -7.77
CA LEU A 51 -0.54 5.01 -6.47
C LEU A 51 0.49 6.16 -6.54
N PRO A 52 1.63 6.07 -7.26
CA PRO A 52 2.55 7.18 -7.41
C PRO A 52 1.92 8.45 -7.97
N LEU A 53 1.01 8.34 -8.97
CA LEU A 53 0.32 9.49 -9.55
C LEU A 53 -0.63 10.14 -8.54
N MET A 54 -1.38 9.32 -7.84
CA MET A 54 -2.34 9.79 -6.83
C MET A 54 -1.63 10.46 -5.65
N VAL A 55 -0.52 9.88 -5.20
CA VAL A 55 0.32 10.46 -4.15
C VAL A 55 0.93 11.77 -4.62
N ALA A 56 1.44 11.85 -5.85
CA ALA A 56 2.01 13.06 -6.41
C ALA A 56 0.97 14.20 -6.48
N ALA A 57 -0.26 13.89 -6.92
CA ALA A 57 -1.37 14.85 -6.96
C ALA A 57 -1.70 15.40 -5.56
N SER A 58 -1.88 14.51 -4.59
CA SER A 58 -2.20 14.89 -3.21
C SER A 58 -1.04 15.63 -2.51
N ALA A 59 0.19 15.20 -2.76
CA ALA A 59 1.39 15.84 -2.23
C ALA A 59 1.61 17.24 -2.83
N ALA A 60 1.27 17.43 -4.11
CA ALA A 60 1.39 18.74 -4.77
C ALA A 60 0.52 19.81 -4.08
N ILE A 61 -0.68 19.44 -3.67
CA ILE A 61 -1.55 20.33 -2.88
C ILE A 61 -0.87 20.72 -1.57
N LYS A 62 -0.30 19.72 -0.87
CA LYS A 62 0.34 19.93 0.44
C LYS A 62 1.62 20.75 0.35
N PHE A 63 2.44 20.49 -0.66
CA PHE A 63 3.72 21.20 -0.87
C PHE A 63 3.57 22.50 -1.68
N LYS A 64 2.33 22.85 -2.07
CA LYS A 64 2.02 24.06 -2.85
C LYS A 64 2.83 24.16 -4.13
N THR A 65 2.87 23.09 -4.89
CA THR A 65 3.49 22.98 -6.22
C THR A 65 2.43 22.65 -7.27
N ASN A 66 2.79 22.76 -8.54
CA ASN A 66 1.85 22.52 -9.64
C ASN A 66 1.48 21.02 -9.72
N MET A 67 0.19 20.72 -9.51
CA MET A 67 -0.34 19.36 -9.51
C MET A 67 -0.14 18.66 -10.85
N SER A 68 -0.37 19.36 -11.97
CA SER A 68 -0.26 18.79 -13.31
C SER A 68 1.18 18.36 -13.61
N LEU A 69 2.15 19.17 -13.21
CA LEU A 69 3.57 18.82 -13.33
C LEU A 69 3.96 17.65 -12.43
N ALA A 70 3.47 17.62 -11.19
CA ALA A 70 3.70 16.50 -10.28
C ALA A 70 3.15 15.18 -10.85
N ILE A 71 1.93 15.19 -11.39
CA ILE A 71 1.31 14.03 -12.05
C ILE A 71 2.12 13.63 -13.29
N ALA A 72 2.54 14.60 -14.13
CA ALA A 72 3.30 14.32 -15.33
C ALA A 72 4.63 13.63 -15.03
N ILE A 73 5.37 14.10 -14.01
CA ILE A 73 6.64 13.48 -13.60
C ILE A 73 6.43 12.11 -12.99
N ALA A 74 5.42 11.94 -12.13
CA ALA A 74 5.05 10.62 -11.63
C ALA A 74 4.62 9.69 -12.76
N GLY A 75 3.96 10.21 -13.79
CA GLY A 75 3.58 9.50 -15.01
C GLY A 75 4.79 8.93 -15.77
N VAL A 76 5.90 9.66 -15.81
CA VAL A 76 7.15 9.14 -16.40
C VAL A 76 7.60 7.86 -15.71
N LEU A 77 7.53 7.81 -14.38
CA LEU A 77 7.97 6.66 -13.58
C LEU A 77 7.11 5.39 -13.78
N VAL A 78 5.85 5.56 -14.18
CA VAL A 78 4.91 4.45 -14.44
C VAL A 78 4.54 4.31 -15.92
N HIS A 79 5.26 5.02 -16.81
CA HIS A 79 5.06 4.91 -18.25
C HIS A 79 5.38 3.48 -18.73
N PRO A 80 4.53 2.85 -19.57
CA PRO A 80 4.73 1.47 -20.00
C PRO A 80 6.12 1.19 -20.59
N SER A 81 6.62 2.09 -21.48
CA SER A 81 7.96 1.95 -22.06
C SER A 81 9.07 2.07 -20.99
N PHE A 82 8.86 2.87 -19.95
CA PHE A 82 9.83 2.98 -18.87
C PHE A 82 9.80 1.73 -17.97
N ILE A 83 8.62 1.18 -17.70
CA ILE A 83 8.47 -0.10 -16.97
C ILE A 83 9.17 -1.23 -17.73
N GLU A 84 8.98 -1.30 -19.06
CA GLU A 84 9.65 -2.28 -19.90
C GLU A 84 11.17 -2.11 -19.87
N LEU A 85 11.66 -0.88 -19.99
CA LEU A 85 13.08 -0.56 -19.90
C LEU A 85 13.69 -0.99 -18.57
N MET A 86 12.97 -0.75 -17.45
CA MET A 86 13.40 -1.18 -16.12
C MET A 86 13.37 -2.70 -15.97
N ALA A 87 12.43 -3.39 -16.61
CA ALA A 87 12.40 -4.85 -16.65
C ALA A 87 13.61 -5.44 -17.38
N LYS A 88 14.02 -4.84 -18.51
CA LYS A 88 15.25 -5.20 -19.23
C LYS A 88 16.51 -4.92 -18.39
N ALA A 89 16.58 -3.76 -17.75
CA ALA A 89 17.68 -3.44 -16.83
C ALA A 89 17.78 -4.45 -15.67
N ALA A 90 16.65 -4.95 -15.15
CA ALA A 90 16.63 -5.99 -14.13
C ALA A 90 17.15 -7.36 -14.64
N GLN A 91 17.10 -7.59 -15.96
CA GLN A 91 17.67 -8.80 -16.62
C GLN A 91 19.16 -8.65 -16.97
N GLY A 92 19.78 -7.52 -16.62
CA GLY A 92 21.19 -7.26 -16.83
C GLY A 92 21.51 -6.46 -18.10
N GLU A 93 20.51 -5.93 -18.82
CA GLU A 93 20.76 -4.99 -19.91
C GLU A 93 21.27 -3.65 -19.38
N HIS A 94 22.27 -3.10 -20.04
CA HIS A 94 22.80 -1.77 -19.73
C HIS A 94 21.81 -0.70 -20.16
N VAL A 95 21.23 0.00 -19.18
CA VAL A 95 20.34 1.14 -19.41
C VAL A 95 21.01 2.40 -18.86
N GLU A 96 21.18 3.40 -19.70
CA GLU A 96 21.84 4.66 -19.38
C GLU A 96 20.99 5.85 -19.79
N PHE A 97 21.02 6.90 -18.99
CA PHE A 97 20.51 8.20 -19.34
C PHE A 97 21.66 9.22 -19.34
N ALA A 98 22.00 9.77 -20.50
CA ALA A 98 23.13 10.69 -20.69
C ALA A 98 24.44 10.18 -20.06
N LEU A 99 24.80 8.92 -20.33
CA LEU A 99 26.00 8.23 -19.81
C LEU A 99 25.96 7.92 -18.30
N ILE A 100 24.83 8.16 -17.63
CA ILE A 100 24.64 7.81 -16.22
C ILE A 100 23.82 6.50 -16.17
N PRO A 101 24.34 5.46 -15.54
CA PRO A 101 23.62 4.19 -15.44
C PRO A 101 22.33 4.35 -14.63
N VAL A 102 21.24 3.82 -15.17
CA VAL A 102 19.93 3.83 -14.53
C VAL A 102 19.75 2.53 -13.75
N THR A 103 19.51 2.65 -12.45
CA THR A 103 19.24 1.49 -11.60
C THR A 103 17.84 0.94 -11.89
N ALA A 104 17.72 -0.38 -12.05
CA ALA A 104 16.44 -1.04 -12.27
C ALA A 104 15.53 -0.88 -11.05
N VAL A 105 14.43 -0.11 -11.21
CA VAL A 105 13.45 0.19 -10.15
C VAL A 105 12.05 -0.02 -10.65
N LYS A 106 11.21 -0.69 -9.86
CA LYS A 106 9.77 -0.75 -10.08
C LYS A 106 9.06 0.30 -9.24
N TYR A 107 8.56 1.35 -9.88
CA TYR A 107 7.90 2.47 -9.20
C TYR A 107 6.40 2.30 -8.99
N THR A 108 5.76 1.39 -9.71
CA THR A 108 4.34 1.05 -9.51
C THR A 108 4.11 0.61 -8.06
N TYR A 109 2.96 0.93 -7.48
CA TYR A 109 2.56 0.62 -6.09
C TYR A 109 3.37 1.37 -5.00
N THR A 110 4.30 2.27 -5.36
CA THR A 110 5.14 2.96 -4.37
C THR A 110 4.57 4.30 -3.94
N VAL A 111 4.88 4.71 -2.71
CA VAL A 111 4.43 5.97 -2.11
C VAL A 111 5.61 6.94 -1.94
N ILE A 112 6.70 6.45 -1.34
CA ILE A 112 7.82 7.30 -0.91
C ILE A 112 8.51 8.00 -2.06
N PRO A 113 8.88 7.33 -3.18
CA PRO A 113 9.50 8.01 -4.31
C PRO A 113 8.65 9.16 -4.84
N ALA A 114 7.34 8.96 -5.00
CA ALA A 114 6.42 10.00 -5.47
C ALA A 114 6.31 11.18 -4.49
N LEU A 115 6.28 10.90 -3.18
CA LEU A 115 6.22 11.92 -2.14
C LEU A 115 7.49 12.78 -2.14
N VAL A 116 8.67 12.15 -2.13
CA VAL A 116 9.97 12.83 -2.14
C VAL A 116 10.17 13.61 -3.44
N MET A 117 9.81 13.01 -4.57
CA MET A 117 9.86 13.67 -5.88
C MET A 117 9.01 14.94 -5.89
N THR A 118 7.76 14.89 -5.39
CA THR A 118 6.88 16.05 -5.35
C THR A 118 7.38 17.12 -4.38
N TRP A 119 7.98 16.72 -3.28
CA TRP A 119 8.64 17.64 -2.36
C TRP A 119 9.83 18.35 -3.06
N CYS A 120 10.71 17.62 -3.73
CA CYS A 120 11.80 18.18 -4.51
C CYS A 120 11.28 19.10 -5.62
N LEU A 121 10.20 18.71 -6.30
CA LEU A 121 9.55 19.50 -7.35
C LEU A 121 9.16 20.89 -6.85
N SER A 122 8.69 21.03 -5.60
CA SER A 122 8.32 22.32 -5.05
C SER A 122 9.49 23.30 -4.94
N TYR A 123 10.72 22.81 -4.80
CA TYR A 123 11.94 23.63 -4.82
C TYR A 123 12.41 23.91 -6.25
N ILE A 124 12.38 22.90 -7.12
CA ILE A 124 12.75 23.03 -8.53
C ILE A 124 11.84 24.06 -9.21
N GLU A 125 10.54 23.99 -8.95
CA GLU A 125 9.57 24.94 -9.52
C GLU A 125 9.89 26.39 -9.14
N ARG A 126 10.17 26.64 -7.85
CA ARG A 126 10.54 27.98 -7.35
C ARG A 126 11.87 28.47 -7.95
N TRP A 127 12.84 27.59 -8.03
CA TRP A 127 14.14 27.91 -8.60
C TRP A 127 14.03 28.23 -10.09
N VAL A 128 13.36 27.38 -10.89
CA VAL A 128 13.14 27.60 -12.32
C VAL A 128 12.33 28.87 -12.55
N ASP A 129 11.32 29.14 -11.69
CA ASP A 129 10.52 30.37 -11.77
C ASP A 129 11.37 31.64 -11.63
N SER A 130 12.42 31.60 -10.80
CA SER A 130 13.31 32.73 -10.56
C SER A 130 14.28 33.01 -11.71
N ILE A 131 14.66 32.00 -12.48
CA ILE A 131 15.64 32.14 -13.59
C ILE A 131 14.98 32.27 -14.96
N THR A 132 13.68 31.99 -15.09
CA THR A 132 12.99 31.99 -16.37
C THR A 132 12.53 33.41 -16.75
N PRO A 133 12.94 33.97 -17.92
CA PRO A 133 12.49 35.28 -18.37
C PRO A 133 10.98 35.33 -18.58
N ALA A 134 10.37 36.49 -18.27
CA ALA A 134 8.91 36.68 -18.34
C ALA A 134 8.31 36.36 -19.72
N VAL A 135 9.04 36.69 -20.79
CA VAL A 135 8.61 36.51 -22.19
C VAL A 135 8.45 35.04 -22.56
N THR A 136 9.30 34.14 -22.01
CA THR A 136 9.35 32.72 -22.37
C THR A 136 8.74 31.84 -21.27
N LYS A 137 8.24 32.42 -20.19
CA LYS A 137 7.83 31.72 -18.97
C LYS A 137 6.77 30.66 -19.21
N ASN A 138 5.84 30.91 -20.13
CA ASN A 138 4.69 30.02 -20.36
C ASN A 138 5.07 28.64 -20.92
N PHE A 139 6.17 28.50 -21.67
CA PHE A 139 6.61 27.22 -22.22
C PHE A 139 7.97 26.78 -21.68
N LEU A 140 8.89 27.70 -21.41
CA LEU A 140 10.24 27.37 -20.97
C LEU A 140 10.25 26.88 -19.51
N LYS A 141 9.46 27.52 -18.64
CA LYS A 141 9.34 27.11 -17.22
C LYS A 141 8.86 25.65 -17.09
N PRO A 142 7.70 25.21 -17.61
CA PRO A 142 7.27 23.83 -17.49
C PRO A 142 8.22 22.84 -18.16
N MET A 143 8.81 23.20 -19.29
CA MET A 143 9.79 22.35 -19.97
C MET A 143 11.02 22.10 -19.09
N LEU A 144 11.62 23.16 -18.53
CA LEU A 144 12.78 23.04 -17.65
C LEU A 144 12.46 22.25 -16.39
N ILE A 145 11.29 22.47 -15.79
CA ILE A 145 10.87 21.74 -14.60
C ILE A 145 10.82 20.24 -14.88
N VAL A 146 10.15 19.83 -15.95
CA VAL A 146 10.03 18.39 -16.29
C VAL A 146 11.39 17.81 -16.65
N LEU A 147 12.21 18.55 -17.44
CA LEU A 147 13.53 18.11 -17.87
C LEU A 147 14.52 17.93 -16.70
N ILE A 148 14.35 18.66 -15.62
CA ILE A 148 15.21 18.56 -14.43
C ILE A 148 14.63 17.53 -13.44
N ALA A 149 13.34 17.61 -13.16
CA ALA A 149 12.71 16.81 -12.12
C ALA A 149 12.56 15.32 -12.51
N ALA A 150 12.28 14.99 -13.77
CA ALA A 150 12.14 13.61 -14.19
C ALA A 150 13.47 12.82 -14.15
N PRO A 151 14.60 13.33 -14.69
CA PRO A 151 15.89 12.68 -14.51
C PRO A 151 16.32 12.58 -13.05
N LEU A 152 16.07 13.60 -12.23
CA LEU A 152 16.36 13.58 -10.81
C LEU A 152 15.56 12.45 -10.09
N ALA A 153 14.30 12.27 -10.45
CA ALA A 153 13.47 11.20 -9.92
C ALA A 153 14.01 9.83 -10.32
N ILE A 154 14.43 9.65 -11.57
CA ILE A 154 14.94 8.38 -12.09
C ILE A 154 16.34 8.06 -11.55
N LEU A 155 17.25 9.04 -11.58
CA LEU A 155 18.67 8.79 -11.30
C LEU A 155 19.01 8.83 -9.81
N LEU A 156 18.29 9.63 -9.02
CA LEU A 156 18.63 9.86 -7.62
C LEU A 156 17.57 9.30 -6.67
N ILE A 157 16.32 9.71 -6.82
CA ILE A 157 15.26 9.38 -5.86
C ILE A 157 14.93 7.89 -5.90
N GLY A 158 14.87 7.29 -7.08
CA GLY A 158 14.62 5.88 -7.25
C GLY A 158 15.68 4.98 -6.63
N PRO A 159 16.97 5.14 -7.01
CA PRO A 159 18.07 4.38 -6.41
C PRO A 159 18.16 4.52 -4.90
N ILE A 160 17.99 5.73 -4.35
CA ILE A 160 17.97 5.95 -2.89
C ILE A 160 16.82 5.17 -2.25
N GLY A 161 15.62 5.19 -2.85
CA GLY A 161 14.49 4.41 -2.36
C GLY A 161 14.77 2.90 -2.33
N ILE A 162 15.43 2.37 -3.36
CA ILE A 162 15.86 0.96 -3.39
C ILE A 162 16.95 0.69 -2.36
N TRP A 163 17.95 1.52 -2.25
CA TRP A 163 19.03 1.34 -1.29
C TRP A 163 18.50 1.26 0.15
N ILE A 164 17.61 2.16 0.50
CA ILE A 164 16.92 2.11 1.80
C ILE A 164 16.16 0.78 1.94
N GLY A 165 15.44 0.39 0.90
CA GLY A 165 14.68 -0.84 0.91
C GLY A 165 15.53 -2.10 1.01
N SER A 166 16.59 -2.19 0.23
CA SER A 166 17.53 -3.33 0.27
C SER A 166 18.24 -3.41 1.60
N ALA A 167 18.62 -2.26 2.18
CA ALA A 167 19.24 -2.21 3.51
C ALA A 167 18.27 -2.71 4.59
N ILE A 168 16.99 -2.30 4.53
CA ILE A 168 15.96 -2.79 5.45
C ILE A 168 15.76 -4.29 5.27
N SER A 169 15.65 -4.77 4.02
CA SER A 169 15.49 -6.20 3.73
C SER A 169 16.67 -7.02 4.26
N ALA A 170 17.90 -6.63 3.94
CA ALA A 170 19.11 -7.30 4.41
C ALA A 170 19.20 -7.32 5.95
N LEU A 171 18.90 -6.19 6.59
CA LEU A 171 18.86 -6.09 8.04
C LEU A 171 17.84 -7.06 8.64
N VAL A 172 16.64 -7.09 8.09
CA VAL A 172 15.53 -7.90 8.56
C VAL A 172 15.82 -9.39 8.46
N TYR A 173 16.32 -9.88 7.30
CA TYR A 173 16.66 -11.30 7.15
C TYR A 173 17.90 -11.71 7.95
N THR A 174 18.87 -10.80 8.14
CA THR A 174 19.98 -11.04 9.05
C THR A 174 19.49 -11.19 10.48
N ILE A 175 18.61 -10.29 10.93
CA ILE A 175 17.98 -10.36 12.26
C ILE A 175 17.18 -11.65 12.42
N HIS A 176 16.45 -12.07 11.37
CA HIS A 176 15.70 -13.34 11.40
C HIS A 176 16.61 -14.54 11.66
N GLY A 177 17.78 -14.57 11.04
CA GLY A 177 18.77 -15.64 11.26
C GLY A 177 19.25 -15.74 12.72
N TYR A 178 19.26 -14.62 13.45
CA TYR A 178 19.67 -14.59 14.87
C TYR A 178 18.51 -14.71 15.85
N LEU A 179 17.37 -14.06 15.58
CA LEU A 179 16.25 -13.94 16.53
C LEU A 179 15.13 -14.98 16.28
N GLY A 180 15.14 -15.68 15.12
CA GLY A 180 14.13 -16.67 14.80
C GLY A 180 12.70 -16.12 14.92
N TRP A 181 11.86 -16.75 15.77
CA TRP A 181 10.47 -16.39 15.98
C TRP A 181 10.25 -14.92 16.41
N LEU A 182 11.20 -14.34 17.14
CA LEU A 182 11.09 -12.96 17.60
C LEU A 182 11.12 -11.96 16.46
N SER A 183 11.84 -12.25 15.37
CA SER A 183 11.85 -11.40 14.18
C SER A 183 10.49 -11.39 13.47
N VAL A 184 9.79 -12.54 13.44
CA VAL A 184 8.42 -12.64 12.91
C VAL A 184 7.46 -11.81 13.75
N ALA A 185 7.63 -11.84 15.09
CA ALA A 185 6.84 -11.02 16.01
C ALA A 185 7.05 -9.51 15.77
N ILE A 186 8.30 -9.08 15.68
CA ILE A 186 8.64 -7.67 15.42
C ILE A 186 8.09 -7.23 14.06
N MET A 187 8.26 -8.06 13.03
CA MET A 187 7.73 -7.76 11.70
C MET A 187 6.21 -7.68 11.72
N GLY A 188 5.51 -8.58 12.43
CA GLY A 188 4.05 -8.53 12.58
C GLY A 188 3.55 -7.24 13.24
N ALA A 189 4.29 -6.72 14.22
CA ALA A 189 4.00 -5.41 14.80
C ALA A 189 4.28 -4.26 13.82
N LEU A 190 5.40 -4.30 13.10
CA LEU A 190 5.81 -3.21 12.21
C LEU A 190 5.08 -3.21 10.87
N TRP A 191 4.51 -4.33 10.46
CA TRP A 191 3.89 -4.51 9.15
C TRP A 191 2.85 -3.43 8.79
N PRO A 192 1.88 -3.08 9.65
CA PRO A 192 0.94 -2.00 9.35
C PRO A 192 1.62 -0.65 9.12
N LEU A 193 2.74 -0.37 9.79
CA LEU A 193 3.52 0.86 9.59
C LEU A 193 4.27 0.84 8.25
N LEU A 194 4.79 -0.31 7.86
CA LEU A 194 5.43 -0.50 6.54
C LEU A 194 4.40 -0.38 5.41
N VAL A 195 3.19 -0.93 5.60
CA VAL A 195 2.08 -0.75 4.65
C VAL A 195 1.69 0.72 4.54
N MET A 196 1.59 1.42 5.67
CA MET A 196 1.25 2.85 5.71
C MET A 196 2.22 3.72 4.91
N THR A 197 3.49 3.35 4.85
CA THR A 197 4.53 4.07 4.12
C THR A 197 4.76 3.51 2.70
N GLY A 198 4.09 2.41 2.35
CA GLY A 198 4.33 1.69 1.09
C GLY A 198 5.64 0.89 1.07
N MET A 199 6.40 0.88 2.18
CA MET A 199 7.70 0.20 2.25
C MET A 199 7.61 -1.33 2.31
N HIS A 200 6.44 -1.88 2.66
CA HIS A 200 6.23 -3.33 2.64
C HIS A 200 6.55 -3.98 1.28
N ARG A 201 6.38 -3.24 0.17
CA ARG A 201 6.68 -3.71 -1.19
C ARG A 201 8.17 -3.96 -1.45
N VAL A 202 9.04 -3.40 -0.63
CA VAL A 202 10.49 -3.63 -0.70
C VAL A 202 10.83 -5.09 -0.46
N PHE A 203 10.05 -5.80 0.36
CA PHE A 203 10.26 -7.22 0.64
C PHE A 203 9.84 -8.14 -0.50
N THR A 204 9.00 -7.67 -1.43
CA THR A 204 8.47 -8.47 -2.56
C THR A 204 9.54 -9.22 -3.34
N PRO A 205 10.63 -8.59 -3.83
CA PRO A 205 11.67 -9.31 -4.56
C PRO A 205 12.34 -10.38 -3.71
N THR A 206 12.62 -10.07 -2.45
CA THR A 206 13.29 -11.01 -1.53
C THR A 206 12.40 -12.19 -1.18
N ILE A 207 11.09 -11.97 -0.97
CA ILE A 207 10.12 -13.05 -0.75
C ILE A 207 10.10 -14.00 -1.95
N ILE A 208 9.98 -13.46 -3.17
CA ILE A 208 9.95 -14.25 -4.42
C ILE A 208 11.23 -15.04 -4.56
N GLN A 209 12.39 -14.41 -4.34
CA GLN A 209 13.68 -15.08 -4.44
C GLN A 209 13.80 -16.19 -3.40
N THR A 210 13.45 -15.93 -2.14
CA THR A 210 13.50 -16.93 -1.06
C THR A 210 12.62 -18.14 -1.38
N ILE A 211 11.39 -17.91 -1.85
CA ILE A 211 10.50 -19.02 -2.27
C ILE A 211 11.09 -19.78 -3.46
N ALA A 212 11.67 -19.09 -4.44
CA ALA A 212 12.29 -19.75 -5.59
C ALA A 212 13.51 -20.59 -5.21
N GLU A 213 14.33 -20.15 -4.27
CA GLU A 213 15.56 -20.81 -3.83
C GLU A 213 15.31 -21.93 -2.82
N THR A 214 14.40 -21.71 -1.86
CA THR A 214 14.20 -22.62 -0.71
C THR A 214 12.84 -23.33 -0.72
N GLY A 215 11.96 -22.97 -1.64
CA GLY A 215 10.59 -23.51 -1.74
C GLY A 215 9.60 -22.87 -0.77
N LYS A 216 10.05 -22.05 0.19
CA LYS A 216 9.18 -21.41 1.21
C LYS A 216 9.80 -20.16 1.82
N GLU A 217 8.94 -19.28 2.33
CA GLU A 217 9.34 -18.07 3.06
C GLU A 217 8.72 -18.08 4.47
N GLY A 218 9.56 -17.98 5.50
CA GLY A 218 9.18 -18.22 6.90
C GLY A 218 9.19 -16.98 7.81
N MET A 219 9.32 -15.77 7.26
CA MET A 219 9.44 -14.57 8.07
C MET A 219 8.37 -13.51 7.76
N VAL A 220 8.39 -12.98 6.55
CA VAL A 220 7.50 -11.86 6.18
C VAL A 220 6.09 -12.36 6.02
N MET A 221 5.87 -13.41 5.22
CA MET A 221 4.53 -13.93 4.95
C MET A 221 3.81 -14.43 6.21
N PRO A 222 4.45 -15.19 7.13
CA PRO A 222 3.81 -15.56 8.40
C PRO A 222 3.49 -14.35 9.30
N SER A 223 4.32 -13.30 9.27
CA SER A 223 4.07 -12.08 10.05
C SER A 223 2.86 -11.29 9.54
N GLU A 224 2.64 -11.32 8.23
CA GLU A 224 1.49 -10.66 7.59
C GLU A 224 0.15 -11.26 8.03
N ILE A 225 0.06 -12.57 8.32
CA ILE A 225 -1.18 -13.21 8.80
C ILE A 225 -1.69 -12.45 10.03
N GLY A 226 -0.81 -12.33 11.03
CA GLY A 226 -1.13 -11.65 12.28
C GLY A 226 -1.48 -10.19 12.08
N ALA A 227 -0.69 -9.48 11.27
CA ALA A 227 -0.87 -8.06 11.03
C ALA A 227 -2.16 -7.74 10.27
N ASN A 228 -2.41 -8.42 9.15
CA ASN A 228 -3.58 -8.14 8.31
C ASN A 228 -4.89 -8.48 9.01
N LEU A 229 -4.95 -9.65 9.66
CA LEU A 229 -6.16 -10.05 10.38
C LEU A 229 -6.37 -9.25 11.67
N SER A 230 -5.31 -8.76 12.30
CA SER A 230 -5.44 -7.86 13.45
C SER A 230 -6.05 -6.51 13.06
N LEU A 231 -5.72 -5.97 11.89
CA LEU A 231 -6.40 -4.80 11.34
C LEU A 231 -7.88 -5.09 11.05
N GLY A 232 -8.18 -6.29 10.56
CA GLY A 232 -9.56 -6.76 10.38
C GLY A 232 -10.33 -6.84 11.68
N GLY A 233 -9.76 -7.48 12.71
CA GLY A 233 -10.39 -7.63 14.02
C GLY A 233 -10.60 -6.29 14.75
N SER A 234 -9.62 -5.40 14.68
CA SER A 234 -9.76 -4.03 15.22
C SER A 234 -10.87 -3.25 14.51
N SER A 235 -11.00 -3.41 13.17
CA SER A 235 -12.08 -2.80 12.40
C SER A 235 -13.45 -3.38 12.78
N LEU A 236 -13.57 -4.68 13.05
CA LEU A 236 -14.79 -5.27 13.59
C LEU A 236 -15.17 -4.67 14.94
N ALA A 237 -14.21 -4.45 15.83
CA ALA A 237 -14.46 -3.82 17.14
C ALA A 237 -14.96 -2.38 16.99
N VAL A 238 -14.40 -1.64 16.04
CA VAL A 238 -14.88 -0.29 15.70
C VAL A 238 -16.31 -0.36 15.17
N ALA A 239 -16.60 -1.24 14.22
CA ALA A 239 -17.93 -1.43 13.67
C ALA A 239 -18.98 -1.80 14.74
N TRP A 240 -18.56 -2.58 15.75
CA TRP A 240 -19.43 -2.95 16.86
C TRP A 240 -19.75 -1.77 17.77
N LYS A 241 -18.76 -0.95 18.12
CA LYS A 241 -18.86 0.07 19.15
C LYS A 241 -19.28 1.47 18.63
N THR A 242 -18.98 1.79 17.37
CA THR A 242 -19.27 3.12 16.81
C THR A 242 -20.76 3.40 16.69
N LYS A 243 -21.15 4.62 16.98
CA LYS A 243 -22.50 5.15 16.76
C LYS A 243 -22.66 5.82 15.39
N ASN A 244 -21.54 6.05 14.68
CA ASN A 244 -21.56 6.65 13.35
C ASN A 244 -21.86 5.59 12.28
N PRO A 245 -23.01 5.67 11.55
CA PRO A 245 -23.38 4.66 10.55
C PRO A 245 -22.39 4.54 9.39
N GLU A 246 -21.80 5.65 8.95
CA GLU A 246 -20.82 5.70 7.86
C GLU A 246 -19.52 5.00 8.27
N LEU A 247 -19.02 5.33 9.47
CA LEU A 247 -17.84 4.66 10.02
C LEU A 247 -18.10 3.16 10.22
N ARG A 248 -19.29 2.77 10.65
CA ARG A 248 -19.67 1.36 10.80
C ARG A 248 -19.61 0.62 9.48
N GLN A 249 -20.18 1.17 8.41
CA GLN A 249 -20.14 0.55 7.07
C GLN A 249 -18.72 0.43 6.56
N THR A 250 -17.94 1.50 6.67
CA THR A 250 -16.52 1.52 6.31
C THR A 250 -15.73 0.46 7.08
N ALA A 251 -15.94 0.35 8.39
CA ALA A 251 -15.24 -0.59 9.24
C ALA A 251 -15.62 -2.04 8.95
N LEU A 252 -16.90 -2.34 8.65
CA LEU A 252 -17.33 -3.69 8.24
C LEU A 252 -16.73 -4.10 6.90
N ALA A 253 -16.78 -3.21 5.89
CA ALA A 253 -16.18 -3.48 4.59
C ALA A 253 -14.66 -3.69 4.69
N ALA A 254 -14.00 -2.86 5.48
CA ALA A 254 -12.56 -2.96 5.74
C ALA A 254 -12.18 -4.25 6.46
N ALA A 255 -12.98 -4.66 7.45
CA ALA A 255 -12.78 -5.92 8.15
C ALA A 255 -12.94 -7.14 7.23
N ALA A 256 -13.99 -7.15 6.39
CA ALA A 256 -14.19 -8.19 5.41
C ALA A 256 -13.01 -8.31 4.43
N SER A 257 -12.52 -7.18 3.90
CA SER A 257 -11.35 -7.13 3.01
C SER A 257 -10.09 -7.70 3.69
N ALA A 258 -9.79 -7.28 4.91
CA ALA A 258 -8.60 -7.71 5.63
C ALA A 258 -8.65 -9.18 6.03
N ILE A 259 -9.79 -9.66 6.54
CA ILE A 259 -9.92 -11.04 7.04
C ILE A 259 -10.01 -12.03 5.89
N MET A 260 -10.85 -11.75 4.88
CA MET A 260 -11.09 -12.70 3.80
C MET A 260 -9.95 -12.74 2.78
N ALA A 261 -9.54 -11.59 2.28
CA ALA A 261 -8.56 -11.47 1.20
C ALA A 261 -7.14 -11.09 1.65
N GLY A 262 -6.94 -10.76 2.93
CA GLY A 262 -5.66 -10.25 3.43
C GLY A 262 -5.33 -8.84 2.95
N ILE A 263 -6.29 -8.12 2.36
CA ILE A 263 -6.11 -6.75 1.86
C ILE A 263 -6.40 -5.79 3.02
N SER A 264 -5.34 -5.37 3.70
CA SER A 264 -5.44 -4.62 4.96
C SER A 264 -5.49 -3.10 4.80
N GLU A 265 -5.25 -2.56 3.61
CA GLU A 265 -5.21 -1.12 3.34
C GLU A 265 -6.53 -0.40 3.71
N PRO A 266 -7.73 -0.92 3.40
CA PRO A 266 -8.97 -0.27 3.82
C PRO A 266 -9.11 -0.20 5.35
N ALA A 267 -8.71 -1.25 6.07
CA ALA A 267 -8.73 -1.28 7.52
C ALA A 267 -7.70 -0.31 8.13
N LEU A 268 -6.52 -0.26 7.53
CA LEU A 268 -5.45 0.62 7.96
C LEU A 268 -5.81 2.09 7.77
N TYR A 269 -6.16 2.49 6.53
CA TYR A 269 -6.40 3.90 6.20
C TYR A 269 -7.81 4.37 6.57
N GLY A 270 -8.82 3.53 6.39
CA GLY A 270 -10.21 3.87 6.65
C GLY A 270 -10.56 3.91 8.13
N VAL A 271 -9.89 3.08 8.94
CA VAL A 271 -10.26 2.89 10.36
C VAL A 271 -9.07 3.14 11.30
N ALA A 272 -7.99 2.35 11.18
CA ALA A 272 -6.97 2.28 12.22
C ALA A 272 -6.18 3.58 12.38
N ILE A 273 -5.75 4.22 11.27
CA ILE A 273 -5.01 5.48 11.30
C ILE A 273 -5.92 6.64 11.76
N ARG A 274 -7.17 6.65 11.34
CA ARG A 274 -8.12 7.72 11.70
C ARG A 274 -8.38 7.75 13.20
N LEU A 275 -8.56 6.59 13.81
CA LEU A 275 -8.92 6.44 15.22
C LEU A 275 -7.70 6.22 16.13
N LYS A 276 -6.51 5.96 15.60
CA LYS A 276 -5.23 5.77 16.29
C LYS A 276 -5.17 4.56 17.24
N ARG A 277 -6.07 4.45 18.21
CA ARG A 277 -6.07 3.34 19.20
C ARG A 277 -6.31 1.96 18.60
N PRO A 278 -7.20 1.78 17.58
CA PRO A 278 -7.29 0.52 16.84
C PRO A 278 -5.99 0.13 16.14
N LEU A 279 -5.19 1.12 15.68
CA LEU A 279 -3.86 0.85 15.15
C LEU A 279 -2.94 0.26 16.22
N ILE A 280 -2.91 0.86 17.42
CA ILE A 280 -2.09 0.36 18.53
C ILE A 280 -2.52 -1.07 18.91
N ALA A 281 -3.82 -1.32 18.99
CA ALA A 281 -4.34 -2.67 19.23
C ALA A 281 -3.86 -3.68 18.17
N SER A 282 -3.86 -3.28 16.91
CA SER A 282 -3.40 -4.12 15.80
C SER A 282 -1.88 -4.37 15.85
N LEU A 283 -1.07 -3.38 16.22
CA LEU A 283 0.39 -3.55 16.38
C LEU A 283 0.71 -4.55 17.49
N ILE A 284 0.05 -4.44 18.65
CA ILE A 284 0.24 -5.36 19.78
C ILE A 284 -0.22 -6.77 19.38
N SER A 285 -1.40 -6.90 18.79
CA SER A 285 -1.92 -8.19 18.33
C SER A 285 -1.03 -8.79 17.22
N GLY A 286 -0.56 -7.98 16.29
CA GLY A 286 0.38 -8.40 15.23
C GLY A 286 1.69 -8.95 15.79
N PHE A 287 2.23 -8.32 16.86
CA PHE A 287 3.39 -8.83 17.57
C PHE A 287 3.15 -10.24 18.16
N ILE A 288 2.07 -10.40 18.92
CA ILE A 288 1.75 -11.66 19.58
C ILE A 288 1.48 -12.76 18.55
N CYS A 289 0.69 -12.46 17.51
CA CYS A 289 0.37 -13.41 16.45
C CYS A 289 1.61 -13.78 15.62
N GLY A 290 2.49 -12.81 15.33
CA GLY A 290 3.77 -13.05 14.69
C GLY A 290 4.68 -13.95 15.54
N ALA A 291 4.69 -13.76 16.87
CA ALA A 291 5.42 -14.64 17.78
C ALA A 291 4.92 -16.08 17.70
N VAL A 292 3.59 -16.27 17.74
CA VAL A 292 2.98 -17.61 17.64
C VAL A 292 3.27 -18.24 16.27
N ALA A 293 3.13 -17.48 15.18
CA ALA A 293 3.42 -17.95 13.83
C ALA A 293 4.89 -18.36 13.66
N GLY A 294 5.81 -17.56 14.21
CA GLY A 294 7.24 -17.85 14.19
C GLY A 294 7.61 -19.07 15.04
N MET A 295 7.05 -19.21 16.25
CA MET A 295 7.26 -20.38 17.11
C MET A 295 6.67 -21.66 16.50
N ALA A 296 5.54 -21.56 15.80
CA ALA A 296 4.95 -22.68 15.06
C ALA A 296 5.71 -23.04 13.77
N GLY A 297 6.73 -22.24 13.40
CA GLY A 297 7.52 -22.47 12.19
C GLY A 297 6.72 -22.34 10.90
N LEU A 298 5.70 -21.48 10.87
CA LEU A 298 4.89 -21.26 9.69
C LEU A 298 5.74 -20.68 8.56
N ALA A 299 5.49 -21.18 7.35
CA ALA A 299 6.12 -20.65 6.13
C ALA A 299 5.12 -20.66 4.99
N SER A 300 5.23 -19.69 4.09
CA SER A 300 4.42 -19.62 2.87
C SER A 300 5.15 -20.21 1.69
N HIS A 301 4.43 -20.97 0.87
CA HIS A 301 4.93 -21.56 -0.38
C HIS A 301 4.55 -20.75 -1.62
N SER A 302 3.82 -19.66 -1.44
CA SER A 302 3.48 -18.74 -2.51
C SER A 302 3.37 -17.31 -1.99
N MET A 303 3.30 -16.35 -2.91
CA MET A 303 3.21 -14.94 -2.57
C MET A 303 1.80 -14.40 -2.87
N ALA A 304 0.87 -14.65 -1.96
CA ALA A 304 -0.44 -14.03 -1.96
C ALA A 304 -0.69 -13.31 -0.62
N ALA A 305 -1.42 -12.20 -0.63
CA ALA A 305 -1.73 -11.49 0.62
C ALA A 305 -2.42 -12.45 1.59
N PRO A 306 -1.88 -12.65 2.82
CA PRO A 306 -2.43 -13.64 3.75
C PRO A 306 -3.80 -13.24 4.30
N GLY A 307 -4.80 -14.02 3.95
CA GLY A 307 -6.18 -13.93 4.41
C GLY A 307 -6.81 -15.33 4.47
N LEU A 308 -8.08 -15.38 4.83
CA LEU A 308 -8.78 -16.64 4.97
C LEU A 308 -8.75 -17.45 3.66
N PHE A 309 -8.99 -16.81 2.51
CA PHE A 309 -9.05 -17.47 1.22
C PHE A 309 -7.67 -17.94 0.72
N THR A 310 -6.62 -17.30 1.13
CA THR A 310 -5.24 -17.59 0.71
C THR A 310 -4.47 -18.41 1.77
N SER A 311 -5.13 -18.84 2.84
CA SER A 311 -4.50 -19.60 3.94
C SER A 311 -3.81 -20.88 3.49
N VAL A 312 -4.28 -21.50 2.42
CA VAL A 312 -3.71 -22.74 1.85
C VAL A 312 -2.23 -22.58 1.45
N GLN A 313 -1.76 -21.36 1.17
CA GLN A 313 -0.34 -21.12 0.84
C GLN A 313 0.63 -21.50 1.98
N PHE A 314 0.14 -21.62 3.22
CA PHE A 314 0.91 -22.01 4.39
C PHE A 314 0.84 -23.52 4.71
N PHE A 315 0.12 -24.28 3.90
CA PHE A 315 0.09 -25.72 4.06
C PHE A 315 1.41 -26.34 3.66
N ASP A 316 2.06 -27.01 4.60
CA ASP A 316 3.31 -27.74 4.36
C ASP A 316 2.99 -29.25 4.40
N PRO A 317 3.13 -29.98 3.28
CA PRO A 317 2.92 -31.43 3.25
C PRO A 317 3.83 -32.18 4.22
N ALA A 318 5.02 -31.64 4.53
CA ALA A 318 5.95 -32.24 5.50
C ALA A 318 5.50 -32.02 6.96
N ASN A 319 4.66 -30.99 7.19
CA ASN A 319 4.09 -30.68 8.49
C ASN A 319 2.59 -30.34 8.33
N PRO A 320 1.68 -31.34 8.24
CA PRO A 320 0.25 -31.10 8.06
C PRO A 320 -0.40 -30.25 9.16
N MET A 321 0.23 -30.18 10.36
CA MET A 321 -0.23 -29.37 11.47
C MET A 321 -0.09 -27.87 11.18
N SER A 322 0.68 -27.47 10.16
CA SER A 322 0.85 -26.08 9.74
C SER A 322 -0.49 -25.39 9.45
N ILE A 323 -1.43 -26.09 8.80
CA ILE A 323 -2.75 -25.52 8.50
C ILE A 323 -3.57 -25.24 9.77
N VAL A 324 -3.46 -26.07 10.80
CA VAL A 324 -4.12 -25.86 12.10
C VAL A 324 -3.54 -24.61 12.78
N TRP A 325 -2.23 -24.47 12.77
CA TRP A 325 -1.56 -23.31 13.32
C TRP A 325 -1.92 -22.02 12.58
N VAL A 326 -2.05 -22.07 11.23
CA VAL A 326 -2.50 -20.92 10.45
C VAL A 326 -3.87 -20.44 10.89
N PHE A 327 -4.86 -21.35 10.99
CA PHE A 327 -6.21 -20.98 11.45
C PHE A 327 -6.22 -20.53 12.91
N ALA A 328 -5.39 -21.13 13.76
CA ALA A 328 -5.24 -20.69 15.15
C ALA A 328 -4.69 -19.26 15.25
N VAL A 329 -3.65 -18.93 14.47
CA VAL A 329 -3.08 -17.56 14.42
C VAL A 329 -4.09 -16.58 13.84
N MET A 330 -4.84 -16.96 12.81
CA MET A 330 -5.90 -16.14 12.23
C MET A 330 -7.00 -15.81 13.24
N ALA A 331 -7.50 -16.83 13.93
CA ALA A 331 -8.51 -16.65 14.98
C ALA A 331 -7.97 -15.79 16.13
N LEU A 332 -6.75 -16.07 16.58
CA LEU A 332 -6.09 -15.28 17.62
C LEU A 332 -5.96 -13.79 17.20
N ALA A 333 -5.55 -13.52 15.97
CA ALA A 333 -5.37 -12.16 15.47
C ALA A 333 -6.68 -11.36 15.51
N VAL A 334 -7.76 -11.96 15.00
CA VAL A 334 -9.08 -11.30 14.98
C VAL A 334 -9.61 -11.10 16.41
N VAL A 335 -9.59 -12.13 17.24
CA VAL A 335 -10.15 -12.05 18.60
C VAL A 335 -9.33 -11.12 19.49
N LEU A 336 -8.01 -11.26 19.47
CA LEU A 336 -7.12 -10.45 20.32
C LEU A 336 -7.19 -8.96 19.96
N SER A 337 -7.11 -8.62 18.66
CA SER A 337 -7.18 -7.23 18.22
C SER A 337 -8.57 -6.62 18.48
N PHE A 338 -9.64 -7.43 18.34
CA PHE A 338 -10.99 -7.01 18.69
C PHE A 338 -11.09 -6.64 20.18
N ILE A 339 -10.65 -7.54 21.06
CA ILE A 339 -10.67 -7.32 22.52
C ILE A 339 -9.79 -6.12 22.89
N LEU A 340 -8.55 -6.05 22.38
CA LEU A 340 -7.65 -4.94 22.66
C LEU A 340 -8.21 -3.59 22.21
N THR A 341 -8.88 -3.55 21.06
CA THR A 341 -9.52 -2.32 20.58
C THR A 341 -10.67 -1.89 21.50
N LEU A 342 -11.46 -2.79 22.01
CA LEU A 342 -12.52 -2.49 22.98
C LEU A 342 -11.94 -2.01 24.32
N LEU A 343 -10.87 -2.63 24.80
CA LEU A 343 -10.20 -2.28 26.06
C LEU A 343 -9.51 -0.91 25.99
N LEU A 344 -8.76 -0.66 24.92
CA LEU A 344 -8.12 0.64 24.71
C LEU A 344 -9.15 1.74 24.45
N GLY A 345 -10.32 1.37 23.96
CA GLY A 345 -11.35 2.30 23.50
C GLY A 345 -10.90 3.08 22.28
N PHE A 346 -11.73 3.97 21.78
CA PHE A 346 -11.39 4.95 20.74
C PHE A 346 -12.37 6.12 20.85
N GLU A 347 -11.95 7.28 20.38
CA GLU A 347 -12.82 8.44 20.24
C GLU A 347 -13.63 8.27 18.97
N ASP A 348 -14.96 8.21 19.11
CA ASP A 348 -15.85 8.05 17.95
C ASP A 348 -15.90 9.34 17.15
N ILE A 349 -16.09 9.24 15.85
CA ILE A 349 -16.20 10.40 14.96
C ILE A 349 -17.64 10.88 15.03
N PRO A 350 -17.92 12.12 15.50
CA PRO A 350 -19.26 12.68 15.57
C PRO A 350 -19.93 12.68 14.18
N VAL A 351 -21.22 12.38 14.13
CA VAL A 351 -21.99 12.34 12.86
C VAL A 351 -21.98 13.71 12.17
N GLU A 352 -21.94 14.79 12.92
CA GLU A 352 -21.90 16.18 12.40
C GLU A 352 -20.57 16.51 11.72
N GLU A 353 -19.44 16.02 12.22
CA GLU A 353 -18.13 16.22 11.59
C GLU A 353 -17.99 15.42 10.30
N ALA A 354 -18.49 14.19 10.25
CA ALA A 354 -18.52 13.38 9.04
C ALA A 354 -19.34 14.04 7.94
N THR A 355 -20.49 14.61 8.29
CA THR A 355 -21.35 15.36 7.36
C THR A 355 -20.72 16.68 6.93
N ALA A 356 -19.95 17.34 7.79
CA ALA A 356 -19.23 18.57 7.47
C ALA A 356 -18.01 18.31 6.58
N GLU A 357 -17.28 17.21 6.79
CA GLU A 357 -16.19 16.77 5.91
C GLU A 357 -16.73 16.36 4.54
N ALA A 358 -17.83 15.61 4.47
CA ALA A 358 -18.48 15.23 3.23
C ALA A 358 -18.99 16.49 2.45
N ARG A 359 -19.56 17.47 3.15
CA ARG A 359 -19.97 18.75 2.54
C ARG A 359 -18.77 19.59 2.08
N LYS A 360 -17.66 19.61 2.81
CA LYS A 360 -16.43 20.28 2.39
C LYS A 360 -15.83 19.61 1.13
N HIS A 361 -15.88 18.30 1.02
CA HIS A 361 -15.45 17.58 -0.17
C HIS A 361 -16.40 17.82 -1.37
N GLN A 362 -17.69 17.92 -1.16
CA GLN A 362 -18.65 18.26 -2.22
C GLN A 362 -18.54 19.73 -2.66
N SER A 363 -18.26 20.67 -1.74
CA SER A 363 -18.07 22.08 -2.08
C SER A 363 -16.69 22.39 -2.67
N ALA A 364 -15.72 21.50 -2.51
CA ALA A 364 -14.39 21.60 -3.14
C ALA A 364 -14.33 20.98 -4.55
N GLN A 365 -15.40 20.33 -5.01
CA GLN A 365 -15.52 19.96 -6.42
C GLN A 365 -15.94 21.21 -7.21
N PRO A 366 -15.12 21.70 -8.15
CA PRO A 366 -15.50 22.84 -8.97
C PRO A 366 -16.78 22.50 -9.72
N THR A 367 -17.73 23.44 -9.69
CA THR A 367 -19.03 23.38 -10.35
C THR A 367 -18.85 23.37 -11.87
N VAL A 368 -18.39 22.27 -12.44
CA VAL A 368 -18.26 22.08 -13.91
C VAL A 368 -19.63 21.84 -14.58
N ALA A 369 -20.70 21.71 -13.79
CA ALA A 369 -22.00 21.31 -14.30
C ALA A 369 -22.96 22.48 -14.62
N LYS A 370 -22.57 23.76 -14.47
CA LYS A 370 -23.47 24.89 -14.72
C LYS A 370 -23.19 25.72 -15.98
N GLU A 371 -22.13 25.45 -16.72
CA GLU A 371 -21.82 26.20 -17.94
C GLU A 371 -22.18 25.49 -19.27
N VAL A 372 -22.70 24.26 -19.23
CA VAL A 372 -23.08 23.52 -20.44
C VAL A 372 -24.56 23.71 -20.82
N SER A 373 -25.34 24.47 -20.07
CA SER A 373 -26.76 24.68 -20.39
C SER A 373 -27.09 26.07 -20.94
N LEU A 374 -26.12 26.89 -21.30
CA LEU A 374 -26.33 28.20 -21.92
C LEU A 374 -25.34 28.45 -23.06
N ASN A 375 -25.39 27.60 -24.11
CA ASN A 375 -25.01 27.95 -25.48
C ASN A 375 -25.66 26.97 -26.44
#